data_b9b8312e56911496c9e03e8014b9ea3d
#
_entry.id   b9b8312e56911496c9e03e8014b9ea3d
#
_cell.length_a   1.000
_cell.length_b   1.000
_cell.length_c   1.000
_cell.angle_alpha   90.00
_cell.angle_beta   90.00
_cell.angle_gamma   90.00
#
_symmetry.space_group_name_H-M   'P 1'
#
loop_
_entity.id
_entity.type
_entity.pdbx_description
1 polymer ?
#
loop_
_entity_poly.entity_id
_entity_poly.type
_entity_poly.pdbx_seq_one_letter_code
_entity_poly.pdbx_strand_id
1 'polypeptide(L)'
;MRDGIVPLNSNHGVTVLVDNEAKYGETFTYELRSIAGDSLVERGEAVSGSVENGRKKYDVNFRMDMQQNREYVFVFIITAADGTEVRYYNRVVNLAEQHAKAIVDFATNFHDTTFIKEVNESEGNVVFDNLKTDKAGTTSSLAHVDLNATYEQITWGGLTPVVVTGVTPTITEIDKEYAVIHMSYVVESMNDKKSHYYQVDEYYNVTYNRSSEMVKLLAFDRYQESFFDSGYISKDRNSISMGVTNESAEYVTSEDLSLIHISEPTRHSLI
;
A
#
# COMPACT_ATOMS: atom_id res chain seq x y z
N MET A 1 0.66 -10.87 -9.22
CA MET A 1 2.02 -10.35 -8.98
C MET A 1 1.88 -9.20 -7.99
N ARG A 2 2.66 -9.13 -6.93
CA ARG A 2 2.62 -7.98 -6.04
C ARG A 2 3.30 -6.80 -6.74
N ASP A 3 2.74 -5.60 -6.60
CA ASP A 3 3.28 -4.40 -7.25
C ASP A 3 4.58 -3.88 -6.61
N GLY A 4 4.96 -4.47 -5.48
CA GLY A 4 6.15 -4.10 -4.73
C GLY A 4 7.46 -4.36 -5.48
N ILE A 5 8.43 -3.47 -5.26
CA ILE A 5 9.81 -3.59 -5.72
C ILE A 5 10.77 -3.47 -4.55
N VAL A 6 11.77 -4.33 -4.50
CA VAL A 6 12.80 -4.34 -3.45
C VAL A 6 14.15 -4.06 -4.09
N PRO A 7 14.83 -2.97 -3.71
CA PRO A 7 16.21 -2.76 -4.11
C PRO A 7 17.11 -3.77 -3.40
N LEU A 8 18.13 -4.26 -4.09
CA LEU A 8 19.10 -5.18 -3.50
C LEU A 8 19.88 -4.51 -2.38
N ASN A 9 20.20 -5.29 -1.37
CA ASN A 9 21.12 -4.88 -0.32
C ASN A 9 22.58 -4.87 -0.82
N SER A 10 23.51 -4.42 0.03
CA SER A 10 24.94 -4.35 -0.31
C SER A 10 25.59 -5.71 -0.65
N ASN A 11 24.95 -6.81 -0.28
CA ASN A 11 25.39 -8.17 -0.60
C ASN A 11 24.76 -8.72 -1.89
N HIS A 12 24.17 -7.85 -2.71
CA HIS A 12 23.44 -8.24 -3.93
C HIS A 12 22.34 -9.26 -3.68
N GLY A 13 21.59 -9.06 -2.60
CA GLY A 13 20.54 -9.99 -2.19
C GLY A 13 19.32 -9.29 -1.60
N VAL A 14 18.41 -10.10 -1.10
CA VAL A 14 17.20 -9.67 -0.38
C VAL A 14 17.04 -10.49 0.89
N THR A 15 16.39 -9.89 1.89
CA THR A 15 15.99 -10.60 3.11
C THR A 15 14.48 -10.78 3.12
N VAL A 16 14.03 -12.01 3.34
CA VAL A 16 12.62 -12.38 3.47
C VAL A 16 12.33 -12.67 4.94
N LEU A 17 11.27 -12.07 5.47
CA LEU A 17 10.77 -12.35 6.80
C LEU A 17 9.54 -13.25 6.69
N VAL A 18 9.59 -14.43 7.34
CA VAL A 18 8.49 -15.41 7.34
C VAL A 18 7.90 -15.50 8.75
N ASP A 19 6.60 -15.22 8.85
CA ASP A 19 5.88 -15.38 10.10
C ASP A 19 5.65 -16.85 10.42
N ASN A 20 5.98 -17.26 11.66
CA ASN A 20 5.62 -18.56 12.21
C ASN A 20 5.94 -19.76 11.30
N GLU A 21 7.15 -19.82 10.80
CA GLU A 21 7.62 -20.81 9.82
C GLU A 21 7.37 -22.27 10.19
N ALA A 22 7.36 -22.58 11.49
CA ALA A 22 7.25 -23.95 11.99
C ALA A 22 5.97 -24.68 11.56
N LYS A 23 4.98 -23.95 11.05
CA LYS A 23 3.70 -24.53 10.62
C LYS A 23 3.58 -24.75 9.11
N TYR A 24 4.44 -24.09 8.30
CA TYR A 24 4.14 -23.90 6.89
C TYR A 24 5.19 -24.42 5.91
N GLY A 25 6.40 -24.76 6.34
CA GLY A 25 7.38 -25.16 5.38
C GLY A 25 8.58 -25.93 5.94
N GLU A 26 9.10 -26.86 5.13
CA GLU A 26 10.32 -27.59 5.40
C GLU A 26 11.48 -27.07 4.57
N THR A 27 11.21 -26.59 3.35
CA THR A 27 12.26 -26.04 2.49
C THR A 27 11.91 -24.66 1.99
N PHE A 28 12.91 -23.81 1.86
CA PHE A 28 12.79 -22.44 1.44
C PHE A 28 13.74 -22.19 0.29
N THR A 29 13.19 -22.01 -0.90
CA THR A 29 13.96 -21.81 -2.14
C THR A 29 13.53 -20.53 -2.84
N TYR A 30 14.30 -20.12 -3.85
CA TYR A 30 13.96 -18.96 -4.65
C TYR A 30 14.21 -19.19 -6.14
N GLU A 31 13.52 -18.41 -6.94
CA GLU A 31 13.77 -18.23 -8.36
C GLU A 31 13.93 -16.75 -8.67
N LEU A 32 14.93 -16.43 -9.50
CA LEU A 32 15.06 -15.13 -10.14
C LEU A 32 14.66 -15.32 -11.61
N ARG A 33 13.74 -14.48 -12.09
CA ARG A 33 13.20 -14.56 -13.45
C ARG A 33 13.30 -13.23 -14.17
N SER A 34 13.44 -13.25 -15.47
CA SER A 34 13.38 -12.02 -16.26
C SER A 34 11.94 -11.53 -16.37
N ILE A 35 11.73 -10.20 -16.28
CA ILE A 35 10.40 -9.60 -16.49
C ILE A 35 9.94 -9.81 -17.93
N ALA A 36 10.84 -9.65 -18.90
CA ALA A 36 10.54 -9.83 -20.30
C ALA A 36 10.61 -11.32 -20.70
N GLY A 37 9.52 -12.04 -20.52
CA GLY A 37 9.40 -13.42 -20.99
C GLY A 37 9.42 -14.50 -19.92
N ASP A 38 9.41 -14.10 -18.63
CA ASP A 38 9.32 -15.01 -17.49
C ASP A 38 10.34 -16.18 -17.50
N SER A 39 11.48 -15.97 -18.14
CA SER A 39 12.53 -17.00 -18.20
C SER A 39 13.26 -17.11 -16.87
N LEU A 40 13.47 -18.34 -16.41
CA LEU A 40 14.28 -18.61 -15.23
C LEU A 40 15.73 -18.19 -15.49
N VAL A 41 16.23 -17.32 -14.61
CA VAL A 41 17.60 -16.79 -14.64
C VAL A 41 18.49 -17.51 -13.63
N GLU A 42 17.97 -17.66 -12.41
CA GLU A 42 18.66 -18.31 -11.31
C GLU A 42 17.67 -19.02 -10.39
N ARG A 43 18.11 -20.11 -9.78
CA ARG A 43 17.42 -20.81 -8.69
C ARG A 43 18.41 -21.18 -7.60
N GLY A 44 17.95 -21.09 -6.34
CA GLY A 44 18.78 -21.47 -5.21
C GLY A 44 17.99 -21.70 -3.93
N GLU A 45 18.70 -21.97 -2.86
CA GLU A 45 18.14 -22.13 -1.52
C GLU A 45 18.29 -20.81 -0.76
N ALA A 46 17.29 -20.48 0.05
CA ALA A 46 17.35 -19.35 0.97
C ALA A 46 18.07 -19.77 2.25
N VAL A 47 18.99 -18.96 2.72
CA VAL A 47 19.77 -19.25 3.93
C VAL A 47 18.99 -18.80 5.15
N SER A 48 18.71 -19.75 6.05
CA SER A 48 18.03 -19.48 7.32
C SER A 48 18.90 -18.62 8.24
N GLY A 49 18.38 -17.48 8.66
CA GLY A 49 19.01 -16.54 9.59
C GLY A 49 18.39 -16.55 10.98
N SER A 50 18.49 -15.45 11.69
CA SER A 50 17.94 -15.25 13.03
C SER A 50 16.43 -15.07 13.05
N VAL A 51 15.82 -15.22 14.22
CA VAL A 51 14.42 -14.79 14.46
C VAL A 51 14.44 -13.34 14.95
N GLU A 52 13.60 -12.50 14.37
CA GLU A 52 13.44 -11.10 14.74
C GLU A 52 11.94 -10.79 14.83
N ASN A 53 11.50 -10.30 15.98
CA ASN A 53 10.08 -9.97 16.27
C ASN A 53 9.09 -11.10 15.93
N GLY A 54 9.45 -12.36 16.23
CA GLY A 54 8.61 -13.52 15.94
C GLY A 54 8.59 -13.98 14.48
N ARG A 55 9.39 -13.34 13.62
CA ARG A 55 9.59 -13.70 12.22
C ARG A 55 10.97 -14.27 12.01
N LYS A 56 11.08 -15.29 11.19
CA LYS A 56 12.36 -15.84 10.80
C LYS A 56 12.89 -15.18 9.53
N LYS A 57 14.16 -14.80 9.57
CA LYS A 57 14.88 -14.27 8.43
C LYS A 57 15.33 -15.38 7.50
N TYR A 58 15.22 -15.12 6.20
CA TYR A 58 15.85 -15.90 5.15
C TYR A 58 16.59 -14.95 4.23
N ASP A 59 17.92 -15.10 4.17
CA ASP A 59 18.75 -14.30 3.31
C ASP A 59 18.95 -15.01 1.97
N VAL A 60 18.69 -14.27 0.89
CA VAL A 60 18.88 -14.69 -0.48
C VAL A 60 19.95 -13.80 -1.10
N ASN A 61 21.09 -14.36 -1.45
CA ASN A 61 22.17 -13.68 -2.16
C ASN A 61 22.21 -14.21 -3.59
N PHE A 62 21.96 -13.34 -4.56
CA PHE A 62 22.00 -13.71 -5.96
C PHE A 62 23.43 -13.89 -6.42
N ARG A 63 23.70 -14.99 -7.14
CA ARG A 63 25.01 -15.31 -7.72
C ARG A 63 25.21 -14.65 -9.07
N MET A 64 24.08 -14.38 -9.74
CA MET A 64 24.09 -13.69 -11.02
C MET A 64 24.46 -12.22 -10.83
N ASP A 65 25.32 -11.72 -11.71
CA ASP A 65 25.59 -10.28 -11.82
C ASP A 65 24.39 -9.58 -12.48
N MET A 66 23.52 -9.03 -11.64
CA MET A 66 22.29 -8.34 -12.09
C MET A 66 22.64 -6.99 -12.70
N GLN A 67 22.14 -6.73 -13.90
CA GLN A 67 22.33 -5.45 -14.57
C GLN A 67 21.75 -4.31 -13.74
N GLN A 68 22.49 -3.20 -13.63
CA GLN A 68 22.03 -2.01 -12.95
C GLN A 68 20.78 -1.42 -13.60
N ASN A 69 19.87 -0.90 -12.78
CA ASN A 69 18.60 -0.28 -13.18
C ASN A 69 17.68 -1.22 -14.00
N ARG A 70 17.87 -2.53 -13.86
CA ARG A 70 17.02 -3.52 -14.48
C ARG A 70 16.27 -4.30 -13.42
N GLU A 71 14.97 -4.40 -13.62
CA GLU A 71 14.09 -5.16 -12.75
C GLU A 71 14.06 -6.64 -13.14
N TYR A 72 13.90 -7.48 -12.11
CA TYR A 72 13.70 -8.93 -12.23
C TYR A 72 12.53 -9.34 -11.35
N VAL A 73 11.92 -10.48 -11.65
CA VAL A 73 10.92 -11.10 -10.79
C VAL A 73 11.63 -12.04 -9.82
N PHE A 74 11.48 -11.77 -8.54
CA PHE A 74 11.91 -12.64 -7.46
C PHE A 74 10.72 -13.48 -7.00
N VAL A 75 10.90 -14.80 -6.94
CA VAL A 75 9.91 -15.75 -6.45
C VAL A 75 10.48 -16.46 -5.24
N PHE A 76 9.88 -16.25 -4.07
CA PHE A 76 10.19 -17.00 -2.87
C PHE A 76 9.24 -18.19 -2.76
N ILE A 77 9.77 -19.39 -2.56
CA ILE A 77 9.02 -20.64 -2.60
C ILE A 77 9.15 -21.33 -1.26
N ILE A 78 8.02 -21.60 -0.64
CA ILE A 78 7.91 -22.40 0.58
C ILE A 78 7.30 -23.73 0.21
N THR A 79 8.01 -24.83 0.50
CA THR A 79 7.52 -26.18 0.24
C THR A 79 7.22 -26.88 1.57
N ALA A 80 5.98 -27.33 1.72
CA ALA A 80 5.53 -28.08 2.90
C ALA A 80 5.96 -29.56 2.83
N ALA A 81 5.81 -30.29 3.95
CA ALA A 81 6.18 -31.71 4.09
C ALA A 81 5.46 -32.63 3.07
N ASP A 82 4.27 -32.26 2.68
CA ASP A 82 3.46 -32.99 1.67
C ASP A 82 3.84 -32.68 0.21
N GLY A 83 4.83 -31.79 0.02
CA GLY A 83 5.27 -31.34 -1.29
C GLY A 83 4.45 -30.16 -1.86
N THR A 84 3.48 -29.65 -1.13
CA THR A 84 2.72 -28.46 -1.56
C THR A 84 3.62 -27.22 -1.57
N GLU A 85 3.63 -26.51 -2.69
CA GLU A 85 4.41 -25.28 -2.84
C GLU A 85 3.51 -24.04 -2.75
N VAL A 86 3.97 -23.03 -1.95
CA VAL A 86 3.41 -21.68 -1.94
C VAL A 86 4.45 -20.73 -2.50
N ARG A 87 4.07 -19.90 -3.47
CA ARG A 87 4.96 -19.02 -4.21
C ARG A 87 4.58 -17.57 -3.96
N TYR A 88 5.56 -16.79 -3.51
CA TYR A 88 5.44 -15.33 -3.29
C TYR A 88 6.27 -14.60 -4.33
N TYR A 89 5.62 -13.66 -5.01
CA TYR A 89 6.22 -12.91 -6.11
C TYR A 89 6.49 -11.46 -5.69
N ASN A 90 7.67 -10.96 -6.03
CA ASN A 90 8.02 -9.56 -5.89
C ASN A 90 8.94 -9.13 -7.02
N ARG A 91 9.07 -7.82 -7.26
CA ARG A 91 10.11 -7.30 -8.16
C ARG A 91 11.35 -7.00 -7.34
N VAL A 92 12.51 -7.14 -7.96
CA VAL A 92 13.80 -6.73 -7.38
C VAL A 92 14.59 -5.95 -8.41
N VAL A 93 15.38 -4.99 -7.93
CA VAL A 93 16.19 -4.12 -8.78
C VAL A 93 17.58 -3.91 -8.19
N ASN A 94 18.62 -3.95 -9.03
CA ASN A 94 19.98 -3.58 -8.64
C ASN A 94 20.18 -2.08 -8.91
N LEU A 95 20.26 -1.28 -7.84
CA LEU A 95 20.57 0.15 -7.90
C LEU A 95 21.97 0.37 -7.32
N ALA A 96 22.83 1.09 -8.06
CA ALA A 96 24.21 1.38 -7.60
C ALA A 96 24.20 2.18 -6.28
N GLU A 97 23.24 3.08 -6.13
CA GLU A 97 23.01 3.86 -4.93
C GLU A 97 21.49 3.95 -4.73
N GLN A 98 21.05 3.82 -3.50
CA GLN A 98 19.63 3.92 -3.17
C GLN A 98 19.48 4.33 -1.70
N HIS A 99 18.41 5.05 -1.43
CA HIS A 99 18.08 5.56 -0.10
C HIS A 99 16.73 5.01 0.39
N ALA A 100 16.38 3.81 -0.05
CA ALA A 100 15.08 3.19 0.20
C ALA A 100 14.74 3.17 1.69
N LYS A 101 15.71 2.84 2.56
CA LYS A 101 15.45 2.83 4.01
C LYS A 101 15.05 4.20 4.53
N ALA A 102 15.79 5.25 4.21
CA ALA A 102 15.49 6.60 4.68
C ALA A 102 14.12 7.09 4.16
N ILE A 103 13.79 6.76 2.92
CA ILE A 103 12.52 7.10 2.28
C ILE A 103 11.35 6.35 2.94
N VAL A 104 11.50 5.05 3.20
CA VAL A 104 10.47 4.24 3.89
C VAL A 104 10.30 4.68 5.33
N ASP A 105 11.39 4.93 6.05
CA ASP A 105 11.35 5.44 7.43
C ASP A 105 10.61 6.78 7.50
N PHE A 106 10.85 7.68 6.54
CA PHE A 106 10.16 8.96 6.45
C PHE A 106 8.65 8.78 6.22
N ALA A 107 8.25 7.96 5.24
CA ALA A 107 6.84 7.72 4.95
C ALA A 107 6.12 7.06 6.15
N THR A 108 6.79 6.14 6.84
CA THR A 108 6.27 5.51 8.05
C THR A 108 6.08 6.53 9.17
N ASN A 109 7.08 7.39 9.40
CA ASN A 109 6.99 8.45 10.41
C ASN A 109 5.86 9.45 10.08
N PHE A 110 5.69 9.82 8.81
CA PHE A 110 4.58 10.67 8.40
C PHE A 110 3.24 9.99 8.67
N HIS A 111 3.07 8.73 8.25
CA HIS A 111 1.89 7.92 8.52
C HIS A 111 1.55 7.88 10.03
N ASP A 112 2.50 7.46 10.85
CA ASP A 112 2.32 7.33 12.31
C ASP A 112 1.91 8.67 12.93
N THR A 113 2.53 9.77 12.48
CA THR A 113 2.23 11.12 12.99
C THR A 113 0.79 11.54 12.66
N THR A 114 0.20 11.07 11.57
CA THR A 114 -1.21 11.41 11.25
C THR A 114 -2.20 10.89 12.29
N PHE A 115 -1.85 9.85 13.04
CA PHE A 115 -2.70 9.26 14.09
C PHE A 115 -2.51 9.90 15.48
N ILE A 116 -1.51 10.78 15.64
CA ILE A 116 -1.21 11.41 16.93
C ILE A 116 -2.00 12.71 17.06
N LYS A 117 -3.05 12.70 17.90
CA LYS A 117 -3.96 13.87 18.10
C LYS A 117 -3.36 15.00 18.94
N GLU A 118 -2.40 14.69 19.79
CA GLU A 118 -1.84 15.64 20.78
C GLU A 118 -0.66 16.45 20.23
N VAL A 119 -0.21 16.17 19.02
CA VAL A 119 0.91 16.88 18.41
C VAL A 119 0.40 18.21 17.85
N ASN A 120 0.96 19.30 18.38
CA ASN A 120 0.61 20.66 17.94
C ASN A 120 1.04 20.89 16.47
N GLU A 121 0.27 21.72 15.80
CA GLU A 121 0.66 22.37 14.54
C GLU A 121 1.87 23.26 14.82
N SER A 122 3.08 22.71 14.72
CA SER A 122 4.31 23.42 15.02
C SER A 122 5.45 22.97 14.12
N GLU A 123 6.38 23.86 13.90
CA GLU A 123 7.63 23.59 13.18
C GLU A 123 8.36 22.39 13.81
N GLY A 124 8.87 21.50 12.98
CA GLY A 124 9.48 20.23 13.38
C GLY A 124 8.51 19.03 13.40
N ASN A 125 7.21 19.25 13.20
CA ASN A 125 6.24 18.18 12.97
C ASN A 125 6.29 17.77 11.49
N VAL A 126 6.58 16.48 11.23
CA VAL A 126 6.76 15.97 9.85
C VAL A 126 5.52 16.19 8.97
N VAL A 127 4.31 16.13 9.52
CA VAL A 127 3.09 16.42 8.77
C VAL A 127 2.98 17.90 8.48
N PHE A 128 3.10 18.73 9.52
CA PHE A 128 2.96 20.18 9.40
C PHE A 128 3.98 20.79 8.42
N ASP A 129 5.25 20.37 8.51
CA ASP A 129 6.35 20.89 7.69
C ASP A 129 6.22 20.54 6.19
N ASN A 130 5.39 19.57 5.85
CA ASN A 130 5.15 19.14 4.47
C ASN A 130 3.83 19.63 3.87
N LEU A 131 2.98 20.33 4.66
CA LEU A 131 1.74 20.90 4.15
C LEU A 131 2.01 22.06 3.18
N LYS A 132 1.17 22.17 2.15
CA LYS A 132 1.16 23.31 1.21
C LYS A 132 0.20 24.38 1.75
N THR A 133 0.66 25.18 2.70
CA THR A 133 -0.13 26.12 3.51
C THR A 133 -0.84 27.25 2.75
N ASP A 134 -0.53 27.45 1.46
CA ASP A 134 -1.02 28.59 0.69
C ASP A 134 -2.46 28.43 0.17
N LYS A 135 -3.09 27.28 0.38
CA LYS A 135 -4.46 27.03 -0.05
C LYS A 135 -5.25 26.40 1.08
N ALA A 136 -6.22 27.14 1.58
CA ALA A 136 -7.26 26.54 2.42
C ALA A 136 -7.82 25.32 1.71
N GLY A 137 -7.79 24.16 2.37
CA GLY A 137 -8.18 22.89 1.80
C GLY A 137 -9.54 22.96 1.11
N THR A 138 -9.57 22.54 -0.13
CA THR A 138 -10.79 22.55 -0.96
C THR A 138 -11.66 21.32 -0.73
N THR A 139 -11.19 20.33 0.06
CA THR A 139 -11.91 19.09 0.32
C THR A 139 -12.76 19.20 1.58
N SER A 140 -14.08 19.11 1.42
CA SER A 140 -15.03 19.01 2.53
C SER A 140 -15.16 17.58 3.10
N SER A 141 -14.42 16.62 2.55
CA SER A 141 -14.53 15.18 2.84
C SER A 141 -13.16 14.59 3.17
N LEU A 142 -13.17 13.60 4.06
CA LEU A 142 -11.97 12.78 4.33
C LEU A 142 -11.79 11.63 3.34
N ALA A 143 -12.69 11.47 2.36
CA ALA A 143 -12.59 10.39 1.37
C ALA A 143 -11.33 10.47 0.51
N HIS A 144 -10.83 11.68 0.26
CA HIS A 144 -9.52 11.93 -0.34
C HIS A 144 -8.87 13.12 0.34
N VAL A 145 -7.64 12.93 0.80
CA VAL A 145 -6.83 13.94 1.49
C VAL A 145 -5.44 13.97 0.86
N ASP A 146 -4.95 15.18 0.55
CA ASP A 146 -3.63 15.43 -0.03
C ASP A 146 -2.86 16.51 0.75
N LEU A 147 -1.67 16.92 0.29
CA LEU A 147 -0.86 17.96 0.95
C LEU A 147 -1.48 19.37 0.89
N ASN A 148 -2.57 19.60 0.16
CA ASN A 148 -3.31 20.86 0.16
C ASN A 148 -4.41 20.88 1.23
N ALA A 149 -4.65 19.76 1.91
CA ALA A 149 -5.58 19.68 3.02
C ALA A 149 -5.06 20.42 4.27
N THR A 150 -5.96 20.69 5.19
CA THR A 150 -5.56 21.25 6.49
C THR A 150 -4.87 20.19 7.34
N TYR A 151 -4.08 20.65 8.33
CA TYR A 151 -3.48 19.72 9.31
C TYR A 151 -4.53 18.86 9.99
N GLU A 152 -5.68 19.44 10.37
CA GLU A 152 -6.79 18.71 10.97
C GLU A 152 -7.31 17.60 10.04
N GLN A 153 -7.47 17.87 8.73
CA GLN A 153 -7.92 16.85 7.77
C GLN A 153 -6.91 15.72 7.60
N ILE A 154 -5.62 16.04 7.52
CA ILE A 154 -4.58 15.01 7.40
C ILE A 154 -4.51 14.16 8.68
N THR A 155 -4.72 14.76 9.85
CA THR A 155 -4.79 14.07 11.13
C THR A 155 -6.19 13.55 11.49
N TRP A 156 -6.99 13.19 10.46
CA TRP A 156 -8.30 12.53 10.58
C TRP A 156 -9.46 13.39 11.12
N GLY A 157 -9.32 14.71 11.14
CA GLY A 157 -10.38 15.62 11.61
C GLY A 157 -10.86 15.28 13.02
N GLY A 158 -12.16 15.25 13.22
CA GLY A 158 -12.76 14.83 14.49
C GLY A 158 -12.77 13.33 14.76
N LEU A 159 -12.27 12.51 13.82
CA LEU A 159 -12.23 11.04 13.98
C LEU A 159 -11.02 10.59 14.78
N THR A 160 -11.15 9.47 15.48
CA THR A 160 -10.06 8.75 16.16
C THR A 160 -9.99 7.31 15.63
N PRO A 161 -9.55 7.13 14.39
CA PRO A 161 -9.50 5.79 13.79
C PRO A 161 -8.43 4.93 14.47
N VAL A 162 -8.72 3.64 14.53
CA VAL A 162 -7.79 2.62 15.03
C VAL A 162 -7.44 1.68 13.89
N VAL A 163 -6.15 1.48 13.66
CA VAL A 163 -5.67 0.53 12.64
C VAL A 163 -5.95 -0.88 13.10
N VAL A 164 -6.67 -1.66 12.27
CA VAL A 164 -7.07 -3.06 12.61
C VAL A 164 -6.31 -4.11 11.80
N THR A 165 -5.60 -3.70 10.76
CA THR A 165 -4.70 -4.58 9.99
C THR A 165 -3.26 -4.06 10.07
N GLY A 166 -2.28 -4.93 9.83
CA GLY A 166 -0.89 -4.48 9.77
C GLY A 166 -0.67 -3.52 8.62
N VAL A 167 0.00 -2.39 8.88
CA VAL A 167 0.47 -1.45 7.86
C VAL A 167 1.86 -1.90 7.40
N THR A 168 2.01 -2.13 6.09
CA THR A 168 3.30 -2.50 5.51
C THR A 168 3.62 -1.56 4.36
N PRO A 169 4.62 -0.67 4.51
CA PRO A 169 5.08 0.18 3.43
C PRO A 169 5.58 -0.68 2.26
N THR A 170 5.06 -0.42 1.08
CA THR A 170 5.42 -1.12 -0.15
C THR A 170 5.96 -0.12 -1.15
N ILE A 171 7.22 -0.26 -1.52
CA ILE A 171 7.79 0.55 -2.61
C ILE A 171 7.21 0.01 -3.92
N THR A 172 6.54 0.85 -4.69
CA THR A 172 5.95 0.50 -5.99
C THR A 172 6.81 0.97 -7.16
N GLU A 173 7.56 2.06 -6.95
CA GLU A 173 8.54 2.59 -7.88
C GLU A 173 9.77 3.06 -7.10
N ILE A 174 10.94 2.90 -7.66
CA ILE A 174 12.19 3.39 -7.06
C ILE A 174 13.24 3.70 -8.13
N ASP A 175 13.94 4.80 -7.91
CA ASP A 175 15.17 5.19 -8.59
C ASP A 175 16.21 5.64 -7.54
N LYS A 176 17.34 6.15 -7.95
CA LYS A 176 18.45 6.57 -7.06
C LYS A 176 18.04 7.55 -5.95
N GLU A 177 17.18 8.49 -6.28
CA GLU A 177 16.78 9.60 -5.37
C GLU A 177 15.28 9.69 -5.18
N TYR A 178 14.49 8.83 -5.81
CA TYR A 178 13.05 8.91 -5.85
C TYR A 178 12.42 7.55 -5.55
N ALA A 179 11.32 7.54 -4.83
CA ALA A 179 10.48 6.37 -4.67
C ALA A 179 9.01 6.75 -4.50
N VAL A 180 8.14 5.85 -4.93
CA VAL A 180 6.71 5.84 -4.60
C VAL A 180 6.47 4.73 -3.59
N ILE A 181 5.85 5.08 -2.47
CA ILE A 181 5.46 4.14 -1.42
C ILE A 181 3.95 4.07 -1.37
N HIS A 182 3.42 2.88 -1.29
CA HIS A 182 2.02 2.58 -1.07
C HIS A 182 1.84 1.86 0.27
N MET A 183 0.87 2.31 1.06
CA MET A 183 0.41 1.64 2.27
C MET A 183 -1.07 1.38 2.15
N SER A 184 -1.48 0.13 2.34
CA SER A 184 -2.87 -0.30 2.26
C SER A 184 -3.24 -1.01 3.56
N TYR A 185 -4.28 -0.52 4.24
CA TYR A 185 -4.67 -1.00 5.56
C TYR A 185 -6.14 -0.71 5.85
N VAL A 186 -6.64 -1.27 6.92
CA VAL A 186 -8.02 -1.07 7.39
C VAL A 186 -8.01 -0.32 8.70
N VAL A 187 -8.88 0.68 8.80
CA VAL A 187 -9.16 1.36 10.06
C VAL A 187 -10.59 1.10 10.51
N GLU A 188 -10.76 1.05 11.84
CA GLU A 188 -12.04 1.12 12.52
C GLU A 188 -12.25 2.52 13.06
N SER A 189 -13.40 3.11 12.82
CA SER A 189 -13.79 4.38 13.40
C SER A 189 -15.18 4.25 14.03
N MET A 190 -15.33 4.82 15.24
CA MET A 190 -16.62 4.84 15.96
C MET A 190 -17.42 6.08 15.55
N ASN A 191 -18.61 5.85 15.01
CA ASN A 191 -19.58 6.91 14.77
C ASN A 191 -20.94 6.46 15.32
N ASP A 192 -21.66 7.35 16.02
CA ASP A 192 -22.97 7.07 16.64
C ASP A 192 -23.02 5.75 17.44
N LYS A 193 -21.94 5.40 18.14
CA LYS A 193 -21.76 4.14 18.89
C LYS A 193 -21.76 2.88 18.03
N LYS A 194 -21.49 3.01 16.75
CA LYS A 194 -21.29 1.90 15.81
C LYS A 194 -19.89 1.93 15.25
N SER A 195 -19.31 0.75 15.11
CA SER A 195 -18.03 0.58 14.43
C SER A 195 -18.24 0.60 12.92
N HIS A 196 -17.47 1.42 12.24
CA HIS A 196 -17.39 1.47 10.79
C HIS A 196 -15.95 1.15 10.37
N TYR A 197 -15.81 0.34 9.34
CA TYR A 197 -14.52 -0.06 8.81
C TYR A 197 -14.29 0.61 7.45
N TYR A 198 -13.07 1.09 7.25
CA TYR A 198 -12.67 1.75 6.02
C TYR A 198 -11.39 1.13 5.51
N GLN A 199 -11.36 0.81 4.22
CA GLN A 199 -10.12 0.57 3.49
C GLN A 199 -9.44 1.91 3.28
N VAL A 200 -8.16 1.97 3.60
CA VAL A 200 -7.32 3.16 3.40
C VAL A 200 -6.15 2.80 2.52
N ASP A 201 -5.94 3.62 1.52
CA ASP A 201 -4.78 3.54 0.63
C ASP A 201 -4.04 4.87 0.64
N GLU A 202 -2.77 4.84 1.03
CA GLU A 202 -1.87 6.01 1.07
C GLU A 202 -0.76 5.86 0.05
N TYR A 203 -0.50 6.93 -0.66
CA TYR A 203 0.57 7.04 -1.65
C TYR A 203 1.49 8.18 -1.29
N TYR A 204 2.79 7.89 -1.25
CA TYR A 204 3.86 8.83 -0.92
C TYR A 204 4.84 8.92 -2.08
N ASN A 205 4.93 10.07 -2.72
CA ASN A 205 5.98 10.37 -3.69
C ASN A 205 7.10 11.10 -2.96
N VAL A 206 8.24 10.45 -2.81
CA VAL A 206 9.32 10.90 -1.95
C VAL A 206 10.62 11.01 -2.72
N THR A 207 11.40 12.04 -2.45
CA THR A 207 12.75 12.19 -3.00
C THR A 207 13.78 12.36 -1.88
N TYR A 208 15.01 11.92 -2.14
CA TYR A 208 16.16 12.08 -1.27
C TYR A 208 17.15 13.07 -1.87
N ASN A 209 17.46 14.12 -1.12
CA ASN A 209 18.45 15.09 -1.52
C ASN A 209 19.83 14.73 -0.93
N ARG A 210 20.77 14.30 -1.76
CA ARG A 210 22.12 13.88 -1.33
C ARG A 210 22.93 14.99 -0.71
N SER A 211 22.75 16.24 -1.18
CA SER A 211 23.55 17.38 -0.70
C SER A 211 23.18 17.79 0.72
N SER A 212 21.92 17.64 1.10
CA SER A 212 21.42 17.96 2.45
C SER A 212 21.18 16.71 3.29
N GLU A 213 21.31 15.50 2.71
CA GLU A 213 20.96 14.21 3.33
C GLU A 213 19.52 14.18 3.87
N MET A 214 18.61 14.92 3.22
CA MET A 214 17.23 15.10 3.65
C MET A 214 16.25 14.41 2.70
N VAL A 215 15.23 13.80 3.29
CA VAL A 215 14.07 13.29 2.58
C VAL A 215 13.04 14.41 2.41
N LYS A 216 12.44 14.51 1.23
CA LYS A 216 11.40 15.49 0.91
C LYS A 216 10.18 14.78 0.32
N LEU A 217 9.02 15.10 0.86
CA LEU A 217 7.74 14.66 0.32
C LEU A 217 7.34 15.56 -0.86
N LEU A 218 7.12 14.96 -2.02
CA LEU A 218 6.68 15.67 -3.23
C LEU A 218 5.16 15.67 -3.36
N ALA A 219 4.54 14.53 -3.06
CA ALA A 219 3.09 14.37 -3.02
C ALA A 219 2.70 13.31 -1.99
N PHE A 220 1.52 13.49 -1.45
CA PHE A 220 0.83 12.55 -0.58
C PHE A 220 -0.63 12.52 -0.99
N ASP A 221 -1.19 11.32 -1.09
CA ASP A 221 -2.61 11.10 -1.32
C ASP A 221 -3.08 9.98 -0.41
N ARG A 222 -4.18 10.21 0.31
CA ARG A 222 -4.87 9.21 1.12
C ARG A 222 -6.30 9.09 0.65
N TYR A 223 -6.70 7.89 0.23
CA TYR A 223 -8.05 7.53 -0.15
C TYR A 223 -8.68 6.67 0.93
N GLN A 224 -9.96 6.88 1.19
CA GLN A 224 -10.73 6.12 2.16
C GLN A 224 -12.03 5.64 1.52
N GLU A 225 -12.27 4.33 1.60
CA GLU A 225 -13.48 3.69 1.12
C GLU A 225 -14.13 2.88 2.24
N SER A 226 -15.44 3.06 2.43
CA SER A 226 -16.15 2.27 3.44
C SER A 226 -16.26 0.81 3.01
N PHE A 227 -16.00 -0.10 3.95
CA PHE A 227 -16.29 -1.50 3.73
C PHE A 227 -17.77 -1.72 3.56
N PHE A 228 -18.10 -2.74 2.77
CA PHE A 228 -19.47 -3.21 2.65
C PHE A 228 -19.97 -3.69 4.02
N ASP A 229 -20.99 -3.00 4.53
CA ASP A 229 -21.61 -3.36 5.79
C ASP A 229 -22.78 -4.33 5.53
N SER A 230 -22.83 -5.40 6.33
CA SER A 230 -23.96 -6.33 6.32
C SER A 230 -25.32 -5.66 6.60
N GLY A 231 -25.32 -4.47 7.20
CA GLY A 231 -26.49 -3.62 7.38
C GLY A 231 -27.15 -3.16 6.08
N TYR A 232 -26.40 -3.20 4.95
CA TYR A 232 -26.97 -2.94 3.61
C TYR A 232 -27.77 -4.13 3.06
N ILE A 233 -27.67 -5.30 3.68
CA ILE A 233 -28.48 -6.47 3.32
C ILE A 233 -29.82 -6.39 4.05
N SER A 234 -30.92 -6.50 3.32
CA SER A 234 -32.24 -6.55 3.90
C SER A 234 -32.39 -7.73 4.89
N LYS A 235 -33.30 -7.61 5.86
CA LYS A 235 -33.52 -8.66 6.89
C LYS A 235 -33.91 -10.00 6.29
N ASP A 236 -34.58 -10.01 5.17
CA ASP A 236 -34.97 -11.22 4.41
C ASP A 236 -33.86 -11.75 3.50
N ARG A 237 -32.69 -11.02 3.44
CA ARG A 237 -31.52 -11.34 2.61
C ARG A 237 -31.77 -11.41 1.11
N ASN A 238 -32.86 -10.82 0.64
CA ASN A 238 -33.25 -10.83 -0.77
C ASN A 238 -32.84 -9.57 -1.52
N SER A 239 -32.43 -8.52 -0.83
CA SER A 239 -31.99 -7.26 -1.43
C SER A 239 -30.80 -6.65 -0.71
N ILE A 240 -30.04 -5.87 -1.45
CA ILE A 240 -28.88 -5.11 -0.95
C ILE A 240 -29.15 -3.64 -1.26
N SER A 241 -29.06 -2.78 -0.23
CA SER A 241 -29.14 -1.33 -0.38
C SER A 241 -27.72 -0.80 -0.58
N MET A 242 -27.34 -0.50 -1.82
CA MET A 242 -25.98 -0.03 -2.13
C MET A 242 -25.83 1.49 -2.07
N GLY A 243 -26.87 2.21 -1.63
CA GLY A 243 -26.90 3.66 -1.63
C GLY A 243 -26.81 4.22 -3.07
N VAL A 244 -27.83 4.87 -3.54
CA VAL A 244 -27.78 5.55 -4.84
C VAL A 244 -27.16 6.93 -4.61
N THR A 245 -25.94 7.14 -5.08
CA THR A 245 -25.29 8.46 -5.04
C THR A 245 -25.74 9.39 -6.16
N ASN A 246 -26.49 8.86 -7.13
CA ASN A 246 -27.07 9.61 -8.24
C ASN A 246 -28.58 9.41 -8.24
N GLU A 247 -29.34 10.43 -7.83
CA GLU A 247 -30.80 10.43 -7.79
C GLU A 247 -31.45 10.30 -9.19
N SER A 248 -30.69 10.50 -10.26
CA SER A 248 -31.10 10.36 -11.65
C SER A 248 -30.87 8.96 -12.22
N ALA A 249 -30.35 8.02 -11.46
CA ALA A 249 -30.11 6.67 -11.94
C ALA A 249 -31.40 5.85 -11.90
N GLU A 250 -31.91 5.47 -13.08
CA GLU A 250 -33.01 4.52 -13.21
C GLU A 250 -32.46 3.12 -13.43
N TYR A 251 -32.97 2.16 -12.67
CA TYR A 251 -32.67 0.75 -12.82
C TYR A 251 -33.93 0.02 -13.33
N VAL A 252 -33.76 -0.65 -14.44
CA VAL A 252 -34.83 -1.51 -15.01
C VAL A 252 -34.38 -2.96 -14.93
N THR A 253 -35.22 -3.81 -14.36
CA THR A 253 -35.00 -5.26 -14.37
C THR A 253 -35.62 -5.86 -15.62
N SER A 254 -34.88 -6.69 -16.35
CA SER A 254 -35.42 -7.52 -17.42
C SER A 254 -36.29 -8.66 -16.84
N GLU A 255 -37.10 -9.30 -17.67
CA GLU A 255 -37.91 -10.49 -17.26
C GLU A 255 -37.02 -11.63 -16.73
N ASP A 256 -35.72 -11.67 -17.11
CA ASP A 256 -34.74 -12.65 -16.66
C ASP A 256 -34.01 -12.23 -15.37
N LEU A 257 -34.48 -11.22 -14.64
CA LEU A 257 -33.88 -10.68 -13.41
C LEU A 257 -32.46 -10.13 -13.57
N SER A 258 -32.00 -9.82 -14.78
CA SER A 258 -30.75 -9.11 -14.99
C SER A 258 -30.94 -7.60 -14.79
N LEU A 259 -30.07 -6.97 -14.00
CA LEU A 259 -30.04 -5.51 -13.80
C LEU A 259 -29.41 -4.85 -15.04
N ILE A 260 -30.17 -3.98 -15.70
CA ILE A 260 -29.67 -3.13 -16.78
C ILE A 260 -29.56 -1.72 -16.21
N HIS A 261 -28.34 -1.18 -16.19
CA HIS A 261 -28.10 0.22 -15.87
C HIS A 261 -28.30 1.07 -17.14
N ILE A 262 -29.31 1.92 -17.12
CA ILE A 262 -29.54 2.91 -18.18
C ILE A 262 -28.99 4.25 -17.68
N SER A 263 -27.83 4.68 -18.19
CA SER A 263 -27.41 6.06 -18.03
C SER A 263 -28.10 6.91 -19.09
N GLU A 264 -28.76 7.99 -18.69
CA GLU A 264 -29.30 8.97 -19.67
C GLU A 264 -28.14 9.48 -20.54
N PRO A 265 -28.32 9.54 -21.87
CA PRO A 265 -27.35 10.20 -22.71
C PRO A 265 -27.30 11.69 -22.32
N THR A 266 -26.12 12.18 -22.00
CA THR A 266 -25.87 13.61 -21.78
C THR A 266 -26.47 14.39 -22.94
N ARG A 267 -27.50 15.19 -22.68
CA ARG A 267 -27.99 16.17 -23.66
C ARG A 267 -26.90 17.18 -23.89
N HIS A 268 -26.19 17.05 -25.01
CA HIS A 268 -25.43 18.16 -25.56
C HIS A 268 -26.46 19.23 -25.97
N SER A 269 -26.60 20.27 -25.16
CA SER A 269 -27.20 21.50 -25.61
C SER A 269 -26.24 22.16 -26.61
N LEU A 270 -26.57 22.00 -27.90
CA LEU A 270 -26.04 22.87 -28.94
C LEU A 270 -26.66 24.24 -28.76
N ILE A 271 -25.86 25.23 -28.40
CA ILE A 271 -26.07 26.65 -28.70
C ILE A 271 -24.83 27.11 -29.48
#